data_16b28dbfc40853f5c6496450d6b027c4
#
_entry.id   16b28dbfc40853f5c6496450d6b027c4
#
_cell.length_a   1.000
_cell.length_b   1.000
_cell.length_c   1.000
_cell.angle_alpha   90.00
_cell.angle_beta   90.00
_cell.angle_gamma   90.00
#
_symmetry.space_group_name_H-M   'P 1'
#
loop_
_entity.id
_entity.type
_entity.pdbx_description
1 polymer ?
#
loop_
_entity_poly.entity_id
_entity_poly.type
_entity_poly.pdbx_seq_one_letter_code
_entity_poly.pdbx_strand_id
1 'polypeptide(L)'
;MKTRLIDGFFVYRHLGLVGCNITYMKRFQIVLIVIPLLYWAGCGDNDNGDNEGNPVIPGRTIYIVGSDDDGACYWVNGSRVELPGGAWATDIVVVDGTVYTSGTGEASDACYWINQTRYDLPGEWGEGEAIAVDGDDVYVAGWYENNDYPASCYWKNGQRINLTTNRDSQAFAIGIRNNGDVYVGGYYFNNHKLIPCFWKNGNNRSNLPTAEDGEVYDIAFDEAGNMRYYAGNTTKLDNFAGYPPKACYWRHTNRTDLPLGGSKMEIYGSHANGITIDGDDVYVAGYTDWYEFTGEEETSGGYFPQYWKNSTIHDLEGGSMTEFGTGQANDIRVADGNIVVVGMATTGGPTGESACYWLNGELNYLEDVIGEYSSEAKGVFIE
;
A
#
# COMPACT_ATOMS: atom_id res chain seq x y z
N MET A 1 23.83 -15.17 34.10
CA MET A 1 23.90 -14.75 32.70
C MET A 1 23.57 -15.95 31.84
N LYS A 2 22.36 -16.08 31.38
CA LYS A 2 21.94 -17.11 30.43
C LYS A 2 21.31 -16.38 29.24
N THR A 3 22.06 -16.34 28.17
CA THR A 3 21.62 -15.86 26.86
C THR A 3 20.59 -16.85 26.31
N ARG A 4 19.36 -16.45 26.09
CA ARG A 4 18.41 -17.15 25.24
C ARG A 4 18.47 -16.50 23.87
N LEU A 5 18.94 -17.26 22.88
CA LEU A 5 18.65 -16.99 21.50
C LEU A 5 17.15 -17.18 21.28
N ILE A 6 16.50 -16.17 20.74
CA ILE A 6 15.19 -16.28 20.13
C ILE A 6 15.45 -16.05 18.64
N ASP A 7 15.22 -17.11 17.86
CA ASP A 7 15.38 -17.10 16.41
C ASP A 7 14.34 -16.19 15.76
N GLY A 8 14.82 -15.30 14.96
CA GLY A 8 14.49 -14.97 13.61
C GLY A 8 13.12 -14.36 13.28
N PHE A 9 12.95 -13.06 13.50
CA PHE A 9 12.18 -12.23 12.58
C PHE A 9 12.95 -10.93 12.39
N PHE A 10 13.41 -10.68 11.16
CA PHE A 10 14.00 -9.40 10.79
C PHE A 10 12.89 -8.41 10.51
N VAL A 11 12.54 -7.63 11.51
CA VAL A 11 11.91 -6.34 11.28
C VAL A 11 13.03 -5.40 10.89
N TYR A 12 13.06 -4.92 9.66
CA TYR A 12 13.97 -3.87 9.24
C TYR A 12 13.59 -2.58 9.97
N ARG A 13 14.23 -2.32 11.09
CA ARG A 13 14.27 -0.98 11.69
C ARG A 13 15.41 -0.22 11.02
N HIS A 14 15.10 0.81 10.29
CA HIS A 14 16.08 1.82 9.92
C HIS A 14 16.51 2.55 11.20
N LEU A 15 17.70 2.24 11.68
CA LEU A 15 18.39 3.03 12.70
C LEU A 15 19.02 4.25 12.02
N GLY A 16 18.36 5.39 12.13
CA GLY A 16 18.94 6.68 11.83
C GLY A 16 20.10 6.96 12.78
N LEU A 17 21.29 7.17 12.24
CA LEU A 17 22.48 7.60 12.98
C LEU A 17 22.38 9.08 13.35
N VAL A 18 22.53 9.32 14.65
CA VAL A 18 22.62 10.60 15.34
C VAL A 18 23.88 11.35 14.93
N GLY A 19 23.70 12.65 14.61
CA GLY A 19 24.66 13.63 15.08
C GLY A 19 25.35 14.47 14.04
N CYS A 20 24.88 15.68 13.85
CA CYS A 20 25.77 16.86 13.86
C CYS A 20 24.97 18.15 14.13
N ASN A 21 25.27 18.78 15.24
CA ASN A 21 24.85 20.15 15.56
C ASN A 21 25.48 21.15 14.60
N ILE A 22 24.69 21.98 13.94
CA ILE A 22 25.13 23.33 13.57
C ILE A 22 23.98 24.31 13.77
N THR A 23 24.13 25.14 14.78
CA THR A 23 23.33 26.32 15.07
C THR A 23 23.59 27.40 14.03
N TYR A 24 22.57 27.84 13.32
CA TYR A 24 22.57 29.18 12.72
C TYR A 24 21.16 29.80 12.74
N MET A 25 20.97 30.73 13.67
CA MET A 25 19.85 31.68 13.63
C MET A 25 20.05 32.66 12.49
N LYS A 26 19.05 32.83 11.63
CA LYS A 26 18.78 34.10 10.94
C LYS A 26 17.29 34.36 10.86
N ARG A 27 16.90 35.43 11.54
CA ARG A 27 15.60 36.09 11.41
C ARG A 27 15.45 36.59 9.98
N PHE A 28 14.32 36.28 9.35
CA PHE A 28 13.84 37.07 8.22
C PHE A 28 12.37 37.46 8.43
N GLN A 29 12.14 38.76 8.13
CA GLN A 29 10.88 39.47 8.30
C GLN A 29 9.86 39.04 7.24
N ILE A 30 8.61 38.89 7.70
CA ILE A 30 7.43 38.71 6.87
C ILE A 30 7.18 39.98 6.08
N VAL A 31 7.24 39.91 4.75
CA VAL A 31 6.66 40.89 3.84
C VAL A 31 5.47 40.25 3.15
N LEU A 32 4.29 40.67 3.57
CA LEU A 32 3.02 40.41 2.88
C LEU A 32 3.00 41.12 1.54
N ILE A 33 3.11 40.42 0.43
CA ILE A 33 2.82 40.96 -0.89
C ILE A 33 1.50 40.33 -1.36
N VAL A 34 0.47 41.16 -1.38
CA VAL A 34 -0.82 40.89 -2.02
C VAL A 34 -0.63 41.14 -3.51
N ILE A 35 -0.71 40.08 -4.33
CA ILE A 35 -0.72 40.22 -5.80
C ILE A 35 -2.14 39.98 -6.30
N PRO A 36 -2.74 40.94 -7.05
CA PRO A 36 -4.07 40.73 -7.60
C PRO A 36 -4.06 39.81 -8.83
N LEU A 37 -5.05 38.93 -8.88
CA LEU A 37 -5.38 38.07 -10.04
C LEU A 37 -5.64 38.98 -11.27
N LEU A 38 -4.80 38.89 -12.26
CA LEU A 38 -5.08 39.36 -13.62
C LEU A 38 -5.36 38.15 -14.52
N TYR A 39 -6.63 37.99 -14.90
CA TYR A 39 -7.08 37.17 -16.00
C TYR A 39 -6.37 37.62 -17.27
N TRP A 40 -5.59 36.77 -17.90
CA TRP A 40 -5.16 36.94 -19.29
C TRP A 40 -5.75 35.82 -20.13
N ALA A 41 -6.75 36.13 -20.91
CA ALA A 41 -7.14 35.35 -22.07
C ALA A 41 -6.13 35.67 -23.19
N GLY A 42 -5.33 34.72 -23.56
CA GLY A 42 -4.40 34.80 -24.68
C GLY A 42 -4.62 33.58 -25.59
N CYS A 43 -5.03 33.87 -26.80
CA CYS A 43 -5.11 32.93 -27.92
C CYS A 43 -3.73 32.46 -28.34
N GLY A 44 -3.66 31.17 -28.59
CA GLY A 44 -2.92 30.46 -29.65
C GLY A 44 -1.44 30.75 -29.83
N ASP A 45 -0.63 29.75 -29.56
CA ASP A 45 0.43 29.35 -30.47
C ASP A 45 0.68 27.86 -30.32
N ASN A 46 0.68 27.16 -31.45
CA ASN A 46 1.09 25.77 -31.57
C ASN A 46 2.60 25.69 -31.30
N ASP A 47 2.98 25.35 -30.10
CA ASP A 47 4.31 24.78 -29.86
C ASP A 47 4.11 23.24 -29.67
N ASN A 48 4.55 22.51 -30.70
CA ASN A 48 4.87 21.09 -30.59
C ASN A 48 6.13 20.97 -29.71
N GLY A 49 5.96 21.13 -28.41
CA GLY A 49 6.88 20.60 -27.42
C GLY A 49 6.32 19.24 -27.02
N ASP A 50 7.09 18.21 -27.26
CA ASP A 50 6.83 16.85 -26.81
C ASP A 50 6.74 16.85 -25.28
N ASN A 51 5.54 17.18 -24.74
CA ASN A 51 5.10 16.70 -23.47
C ASN A 51 4.85 15.21 -23.71
N GLU A 52 5.81 14.38 -23.38
CA GLU A 52 5.55 12.99 -23.02
C GLU A 52 4.70 13.05 -21.75
N GLY A 53 3.41 13.40 -21.93
CA GLY A 53 2.47 13.56 -20.85
C GLY A 53 2.24 12.20 -20.22
N ASN A 54 2.22 12.17 -18.89
CA ASN A 54 1.79 11.00 -18.12
C ASN A 54 0.56 10.39 -18.78
N PRO A 55 0.54 9.09 -19.06
CA PRO A 55 -0.60 8.44 -19.67
C PRO A 55 -1.83 8.63 -18.78
N VAL A 56 -2.92 9.05 -19.39
CA VAL A 56 -4.19 9.34 -18.74
C VAL A 56 -5.29 8.45 -19.28
N ILE A 57 -6.23 8.09 -18.44
CA ILE A 57 -7.49 7.47 -18.88
C ILE A 57 -8.42 8.64 -19.30
N PRO A 58 -8.84 8.72 -20.57
CA PRO A 58 -9.67 9.82 -21.02
C PRO A 58 -10.95 9.98 -20.18
N GLY A 59 -11.15 11.17 -19.64
CA GLY A 59 -12.32 11.49 -18.81
C GLY A 59 -12.27 10.98 -17.38
N ARG A 60 -11.11 10.45 -16.94
CA ARG A 60 -10.89 9.99 -15.58
C ARG A 60 -9.75 10.76 -14.91
N THR A 61 -9.82 10.87 -13.60
CA THR A 61 -8.72 11.37 -12.77
C THR A 61 -8.15 10.21 -11.96
N ILE A 62 -6.83 10.01 -12.05
CA ILE A 62 -6.11 8.99 -11.29
C ILE A 62 -5.47 9.65 -10.09
N TYR A 63 -5.80 9.15 -8.90
CA TYR A 63 -5.19 9.54 -7.63
C TYR A 63 -4.35 8.39 -7.13
N ILE A 64 -3.08 8.65 -6.81
CA ILE A 64 -2.13 7.67 -6.29
C ILE A 64 -1.60 8.22 -4.98
N VAL A 65 -1.55 7.41 -3.93
CA VAL A 65 -1.03 7.80 -2.63
C VAL A 65 0.24 7.04 -2.29
N GLY A 66 1.13 7.66 -1.52
CA GLY A 66 2.37 7.05 -1.08
C GLY A 66 3.28 8.00 -0.35
N SER A 67 4.58 7.80 -0.50
CA SER A 67 5.61 8.64 0.09
C SER A 67 6.83 8.74 -0.82
N ASP A 68 7.56 9.82 -0.65
CA ASP A 68 8.86 10.08 -1.26
C ASP A 68 9.83 10.66 -0.23
N ASP A 69 10.96 11.22 -0.68
CA ASP A 69 11.99 11.80 0.18
C ASP A 69 11.48 12.95 1.06
N ASP A 70 10.46 13.66 0.61
CA ASP A 70 9.84 14.77 1.32
C ASP A 70 8.72 14.33 2.29
N GLY A 71 8.40 13.02 2.33
CA GLY A 71 7.40 12.41 3.22
C GLY A 71 6.10 12.00 2.50
N ALA A 72 5.01 11.93 3.26
CA ALA A 72 3.72 11.50 2.74
C ALA A 72 3.18 12.44 1.67
N CYS A 73 2.67 11.88 0.60
CA CYS A 73 2.10 12.63 -0.51
C CYS A 73 1.02 11.82 -1.27
N TYR A 74 0.32 12.48 -2.17
CA TYR A 74 -0.43 11.82 -3.22
C TYR A 74 -0.19 12.52 -4.57
N TRP A 75 -0.43 11.82 -5.66
CA TRP A 75 -0.32 12.36 -7.02
C TRP A 75 -1.70 12.37 -7.68
N VAL A 76 -2.01 13.45 -8.38
CA VAL A 76 -3.21 13.60 -9.21
C VAL A 76 -2.77 13.66 -10.66
N ASN A 77 -3.08 12.62 -11.44
CA ASN A 77 -2.60 12.49 -12.82
C ASN A 77 -1.08 12.75 -12.93
N GLY A 78 -0.30 12.19 -11.99
CA GLY A 78 1.14 12.34 -11.91
C GLY A 78 1.65 13.59 -11.19
N SER A 79 0.83 14.61 -10.93
CA SER A 79 1.25 15.81 -10.22
C SER A 79 1.20 15.63 -8.71
N ARG A 80 2.32 15.84 -8.02
CA ARG A 80 2.50 15.65 -6.58
C ARG A 80 1.74 16.68 -5.74
N VAL A 81 1.13 16.20 -4.66
CA VAL A 81 0.49 17.02 -3.61
C VAL A 81 0.98 16.54 -2.25
N GLU A 82 1.59 17.42 -1.48
CA GLU A 82 2.10 17.13 -0.14
C GLU A 82 0.98 16.84 0.88
N LEU A 83 1.24 15.91 1.80
CA LEU A 83 0.43 15.62 2.98
C LEU A 83 1.18 16.06 4.24
N PRO A 84 0.91 17.28 4.76
CA PRO A 84 1.73 17.89 5.79
C PRO A 84 1.87 17.07 7.06
N GLY A 85 3.11 16.94 7.57
CA GLY A 85 3.45 16.24 8.80
C GLY A 85 3.30 14.72 8.73
N GLY A 86 3.16 14.16 7.53
CA GLY A 86 3.13 12.73 7.29
C GLY A 86 4.49 12.15 6.95
N ALA A 87 4.81 10.98 7.50
CA ALA A 87 5.95 10.19 7.07
C ALA A 87 5.56 9.27 5.91
N TRP A 88 4.42 8.59 6.04
CA TRP A 88 3.89 7.67 5.01
C TRP A 88 2.40 7.85 4.85
N ALA A 89 1.91 7.75 3.62
CA ALA A 89 0.50 7.63 3.31
C ALA A 89 0.22 6.28 2.65
N THR A 90 -0.86 5.62 3.06
CA THR A 90 -1.08 4.19 2.83
C THR A 90 -2.24 3.88 1.91
N ASP A 91 -3.36 4.63 2.02
CA ASP A 91 -4.55 4.38 1.22
C ASP A 91 -5.29 5.68 0.91
N ILE A 92 -6.08 5.70 -0.17
CA ILE A 92 -6.76 6.88 -0.71
C ILE A 92 -8.16 6.55 -1.22
N VAL A 93 -9.10 7.41 -0.91
CA VAL A 93 -10.44 7.43 -1.49
C VAL A 93 -10.86 8.86 -1.81
N VAL A 94 -11.58 9.05 -2.91
CA VAL A 94 -12.13 10.36 -3.29
C VAL A 94 -13.65 10.28 -3.31
N VAL A 95 -14.30 11.23 -2.65
CA VAL A 95 -15.76 11.32 -2.60
C VAL A 95 -16.15 12.76 -2.92
N ASP A 96 -16.93 12.95 -3.97
CA ASP A 96 -17.37 14.26 -4.45
C ASP A 96 -16.22 15.28 -4.57
N GLY A 97 -15.07 14.83 -5.15
CA GLY A 97 -13.86 15.64 -5.33
C GLY A 97 -13.10 15.96 -4.05
N THR A 98 -13.49 15.41 -2.90
CA THR A 98 -12.74 15.51 -1.64
C THR A 98 -11.85 14.29 -1.48
N VAL A 99 -10.56 14.53 -1.31
CA VAL A 99 -9.54 13.48 -1.16
C VAL A 99 -9.39 13.11 0.32
N TYR A 100 -9.47 11.83 0.64
CA TYR A 100 -9.23 11.27 1.96
C TYR A 100 -8.07 10.29 1.87
N THR A 101 -7.07 10.43 2.75
CA THR A 101 -5.91 9.54 2.80
C THR A 101 -5.63 9.09 4.22
N SER A 102 -5.24 7.82 4.40
CA SER A 102 -4.71 7.31 5.67
C SER A 102 -3.20 7.29 5.69
N GLY A 103 -2.60 7.17 6.87
CA GLY A 103 -1.16 7.01 6.99
C GLY A 103 -0.63 7.21 8.40
N THR A 104 0.68 7.49 8.45
CA THR A 104 1.47 7.63 9.67
C THR A 104 2.19 8.96 9.67
N GLY A 105 2.16 9.64 10.80
CA GLY A 105 2.88 10.89 11.01
C GLY A 105 4.37 10.70 11.31
N GLU A 106 5.13 11.79 11.28
CA GLU A 106 6.57 11.80 11.59
C GLU A 106 6.90 11.27 13.00
N ALA A 107 5.95 11.34 13.93
CA ALA A 107 6.09 10.83 15.31
C ALA A 107 5.68 9.34 15.44
N SER A 108 5.45 8.64 14.33
CA SER A 108 4.96 7.26 14.29
C SER A 108 3.56 7.11 14.93
N ASP A 109 2.71 8.09 14.70
CA ASP A 109 1.32 8.15 15.13
C ASP A 109 0.37 7.96 13.94
N ALA A 110 -0.68 7.17 14.13
CA ALA A 110 -1.71 6.98 13.14
C ALA A 110 -2.44 8.30 12.85
N CYS A 111 -2.65 8.61 11.58
CA CYS A 111 -3.35 9.81 11.17
C CYS A 111 -4.11 9.61 9.85
N TYR A 112 -4.91 10.58 9.47
CA TYR A 112 -5.51 10.68 8.14
C TYR A 112 -5.57 12.14 7.71
N TRP A 113 -5.78 12.37 6.43
CA TRP A 113 -5.96 13.72 5.88
C TRP A 113 -7.28 13.80 5.12
N ILE A 114 -7.90 14.98 5.20
CA ILE A 114 -8.97 15.41 4.30
C ILE A 114 -8.36 16.52 3.43
N ASN A 115 -8.18 16.25 2.15
CA ASN A 115 -7.31 17.02 1.27
C ASN A 115 -5.89 17.11 1.88
N GLN A 116 -5.45 18.29 2.29
CA GLN A 116 -4.15 18.51 2.95
C GLN A 116 -4.28 18.81 4.46
N THR A 117 -5.47 18.68 5.03
CA THR A 117 -5.69 18.90 6.46
C THR A 117 -5.53 17.60 7.21
N ARG A 118 -4.51 17.55 8.08
CA ARG A 118 -4.21 16.37 8.91
C ARG A 118 -5.13 16.29 10.13
N TYR A 119 -5.49 15.06 10.46
CA TYR A 119 -6.24 14.66 11.65
C TYR A 119 -5.51 13.52 12.36
N ASP A 120 -5.03 13.77 13.60
CA ASP A 120 -4.37 12.76 14.41
C ASP A 120 -5.40 11.77 14.98
N LEU A 121 -5.04 10.49 14.97
CA LEU A 121 -5.86 9.43 15.54
C LEU A 121 -5.37 9.05 16.93
N PRO A 122 -6.28 8.82 17.91
CA PRO A 122 -5.87 8.52 19.26
C PRO A 122 -5.19 7.15 19.38
N GLY A 123 -3.99 7.15 19.95
CA GLY A 123 -3.12 6.01 20.19
C GLY A 123 -1.72 6.53 20.54
N GLU A 124 -0.95 5.76 21.33
CA GLU A 124 0.50 5.97 21.43
C GLU A 124 1.10 5.03 20.42
N TRP A 125 1.82 5.49 19.43
CA TRP A 125 2.40 4.68 18.35
C TRP A 125 1.32 3.85 17.61
N GLY A 126 1.31 3.93 16.30
CA GLY A 126 0.35 3.21 15.50
C GLY A 126 0.37 3.68 14.05
N GLU A 127 -0.35 2.96 13.22
CA GLU A 127 -0.43 3.24 11.79
C GLU A 127 -1.88 3.23 11.32
N GLY A 128 -2.22 4.19 10.46
CA GLY A 128 -3.47 4.18 9.69
C GLY A 128 -3.20 3.49 8.35
N GLU A 129 -3.72 2.29 8.17
CA GLU A 129 -3.39 1.42 7.04
C GLU A 129 -4.34 1.60 5.86
N ALA A 130 -5.63 1.71 6.11
CA ALA A 130 -6.64 1.84 5.05
C ALA A 130 -7.75 2.79 5.45
N ILE A 131 -8.38 3.42 4.45
CA ILE A 131 -9.43 4.42 4.65
C ILE A 131 -10.67 4.11 3.83
N ALA A 132 -11.85 4.33 4.42
CA ALA A 132 -13.13 4.26 3.73
C ALA A 132 -14.05 5.39 4.21
N VAL A 133 -14.94 5.83 3.34
CA VAL A 133 -15.91 6.90 3.62
C VAL A 133 -17.32 6.41 3.30
N ASP A 134 -18.28 6.67 4.19
CA ASP A 134 -19.69 6.38 3.98
C ASP A 134 -20.51 7.60 4.42
N GLY A 135 -21.05 8.34 3.45
CA GLY A 135 -21.64 9.66 3.68
C GLY A 135 -20.66 10.63 4.32
N ASP A 136 -20.98 11.13 5.50
CA ASP A 136 -20.11 12.05 6.27
C ASP A 136 -19.15 11.32 7.21
N ASP A 137 -19.23 9.99 7.29
CA ASP A 137 -18.43 9.19 8.23
C ASP A 137 -17.11 8.73 7.58
N VAL A 138 -15.99 9.04 8.22
CA VAL A 138 -14.64 8.60 7.84
C VAL A 138 -14.21 7.44 8.74
N TYR A 139 -13.73 6.38 8.11
CA TYR A 139 -13.25 5.17 8.79
C TYR A 139 -11.80 4.92 8.39
N VAL A 140 -10.91 4.72 9.37
CA VAL A 140 -9.51 4.35 9.14
C VAL A 140 -9.25 3.04 9.86
N ALA A 141 -8.81 2.01 9.16
CA ALA A 141 -8.32 0.77 9.79
C ALA A 141 -6.83 0.88 10.09
N GLY A 142 -6.37 0.15 11.10
CA GLY A 142 -4.97 0.12 11.44
C GLY A 142 -4.71 -0.55 12.79
N TRP A 143 -3.64 -0.14 13.43
CA TRP A 143 -3.24 -0.66 14.72
C TRP A 143 -2.67 0.43 15.62
N TYR A 144 -2.60 0.17 16.90
CA TYR A 144 -1.95 0.99 17.91
C TYR A 144 -1.17 0.11 18.88
N GLU A 145 -0.14 0.65 19.51
CA GLU A 145 0.61 -0.09 20.53
C GLU A 145 -0.21 -0.22 21.82
N ASN A 146 -0.33 -1.46 22.29
CA ASN A 146 -1.02 -1.79 23.54
C ASN A 146 -0.16 -2.76 24.37
N ASN A 147 0.51 -2.23 25.41
CA ASN A 147 1.40 -3.00 26.27
C ASN A 147 2.46 -3.81 25.49
N ASP A 148 3.26 -3.13 24.69
CA ASP A 148 4.37 -3.67 23.87
C ASP A 148 3.93 -4.57 22.69
N TYR A 149 2.64 -4.62 22.34
CA TYR A 149 2.12 -5.39 21.20
C TYR A 149 1.20 -4.53 20.32
N PRO A 150 1.25 -4.70 19.01
CA PRO A 150 0.27 -4.08 18.12
C PRO A 150 -1.13 -4.67 18.38
N ALA A 151 -2.11 -3.79 18.46
CA ALA A 151 -3.52 -4.15 18.63
C ALA A 151 -4.35 -3.57 17.50
N SER A 152 -5.01 -4.43 16.73
CA SER A 152 -5.87 -4.02 15.64
C SER A 152 -7.04 -3.18 16.12
N CYS A 153 -7.32 -2.12 15.39
CA CYS A 153 -8.47 -1.26 15.60
C CYS A 153 -8.94 -0.65 14.27
N TYR A 154 -10.04 0.04 14.32
CA TYR A 154 -10.35 1.08 13.36
C TYR A 154 -10.87 2.32 14.09
N TRP A 155 -10.74 3.47 13.47
CA TRP A 155 -11.30 4.72 13.97
C TRP A 155 -12.46 5.15 13.08
N LYS A 156 -13.56 5.54 13.72
CA LYS A 156 -14.69 6.18 13.05
C LYS A 156 -14.75 7.64 13.50
N ASN A 157 -14.58 8.58 12.59
CA ASN A 157 -14.55 10.02 12.90
C ASN A 157 -13.58 10.35 14.04
N GLY A 158 -12.39 9.74 14.02
CA GLY A 158 -11.37 9.89 15.07
C GLY A 158 -11.64 9.14 16.37
N GLN A 159 -12.76 8.42 16.53
CA GLN A 159 -13.04 7.60 17.71
C GLN A 159 -12.60 6.17 17.48
N ARG A 160 -11.65 5.67 18.30
CA ARG A 160 -11.10 4.33 18.20
C ARG A 160 -12.09 3.26 18.63
N ILE A 161 -12.20 2.21 17.81
CA ILE A 161 -12.97 0.99 18.04
C ILE A 161 -12.00 -0.19 18.01
N ASN A 162 -11.74 -0.81 19.16
CA ASN A 162 -10.80 -1.92 19.26
C ASN A 162 -11.40 -3.19 18.67
N LEU A 163 -10.62 -3.89 17.84
CA LEU A 163 -10.98 -5.18 17.24
C LEU A 163 -10.47 -6.34 18.08
N THR A 164 -9.25 -6.19 18.63
CA THR A 164 -8.68 -7.09 19.66
C THR A 164 -7.97 -6.25 20.72
N THR A 165 -7.87 -6.76 21.94
CA THR A 165 -7.22 -6.04 23.06
C THR A 165 -6.16 -6.88 23.77
N ASN A 166 -6.07 -8.18 23.49
CA ASN A 166 -5.29 -9.11 24.31
C ASN A 166 -4.25 -9.90 23.52
N ARG A 167 -4.02 -9.57 22.25
CA ARG A 167 -3.14 -10.34 21.37
C ARG A 167 -2.52 -9.42 20.33
N ASP A 168 -1.33 -9.79 19.90
CA ASP A 168 -0.68 -9.26 18.72
C ASP A 168 -1.62 -9.41 17.51
N SER A 169 -1.97 -8.29 16.86
CA SER A 169 -2.92 -8.25 15.74
C SER A 169 -2.77 -6.93 14.99
N GLN A 170 -2.94 -6.99 13.68
CA GLN A 170 -2.95 -5.79 12.83
C GLN A 170 -4.15 -5.84 11.88
N ALA A 171 -4.64 -4.67 11.51
CA ALA A 171 -5.70 -4.48 10.53
C ALA A 171 -5.13 -3.66 9.38
N PHE A 172 -5.19 -4.20 8.17
CA PHE A 172 -4.58 -3.61 6.97
C PHE A 172 -5.60 -3.09 5.96
N ALA A 173 -6.84 -3.56 6.05
CA ALA A 173 -7.85 -3.24 5.08
C ALA A 173 -9.19 -2.86 5.73
N ILE A 174 -9.94 -1.98 5.09
CA ILE A 174 -11.31 -1.63 5.50
C ILE A 174 -12.19 -1.46 4.27
N GLY A 175 -13.43 -1.93 4.38
CA GLY A 175 -14.42 -1.71 3.36
C GLY A 175 -15.83 -1.64 3.97
N ILE A 176 -16.69 -0.82 3.36
CA ILE A 176 -18.05 -0.60 3.82
C ILE A 176 -19.01 -1.09 2.73
N ARG A 177 -19.94 -1.94 3.10
CA ARG A 177 -20.97 -2.41 2.19
C ARG A 177 -22.09 -1.39 2.04
N ASN A 178 -22.85 -1.49 0.94
CA ASN A 178 -24.00 -0.63 0.64
C ASN A 178 -25.08 -0.59 1.75
N ASN A 179 -25.05 -1.54 2.69
CA ASN A 179 -25.95 -1.58 3.83
C ASN A 179 -25.34 -0.99 5.13
N GLY A 180 -24.17 -0.34 5.04
CA GLY A 180 -23.44 0.25 6.17
C GLY A 180 -22.67 -0.76 7.04
N ASP A 181 -22.59 -2.05 6.65
CA ASP A 181 -21.74 -3.01 7.35
C ASP A 181 -20.25 -2.71 7.09
N VAL A 182 -19.49 -2.49 8.14
CA VAL A 182 -18.03 -2.26 8.12
C VAL A 182 -17.32 -3.60 8.22
N TYR A 183 -16.38 -3.85 7.31
CA TYR A 183 -15.48 -5.00 7.30
C TYR A 183 -14.05 -4.52 7.40
N VAL A 184 -13.26 -5.12 8.29
CA VAL A 184 -11.85 -4.84 8.47
C VAL A 184 -11.08 -6.14 8.30
N GLY A 185 -10.05 -6.16 7.45
CA GLY A 185 -9.20 -7.31 7.18
C GLY A 185 -7.85 -7.20 7.88
N GLY A 186 -7.24 -8.35 8.20
CA GLY A 186 -5.93 -8.39 8.83
C GLY A 186 -5.60 -9.76 9.40
N TYR A 187 -4.85 -9.77 10.48
CA TYR A 187 -4.55 -10.99 11.22
C TYR A 187 -4.64 -10.80 12.74
N TYR A 188 -4.68 -11.91 13.45
CA TYR A 188 -4.38 -11.96 14.88
C TYR A 188 -3.46 -13.13 15.18
N PHE A 189 -2.58 -12.96 16.17
CA PHE A 189 -1.66 -14.00 16.61
C PHE A 189 -2.32 -14.96 17.60
N ASN A 190 -2.23 -16.25 17.32
CA ASN A 190 -2.78 -17.30 18.20
C ASN A 190 -1.97 -18.58 18.11
N ASN A 191 -1.50 -19.09 19.25
CA ASN A 191 -0.74 -20.33 19.35
C ASN A 191 0.44 -20.39 18.37
N HIS A 192 1.25 -19.34 18.33
CA HIS A 192 2.41 -19.19 17.45
C HIS A 192 2.10 -19.12 15.95
N LYS A 193 0.86 -18.75 15.58
CA LYS A 193 0.42 -18.56 14.20
C LYS A 193 -0.25 -17.22 13.98
N LEU A 194 -0.01 -16.64 12.81
CA LEU A 194 -0.78 -15.53 12.28
C LEU A 194 -2.04 -16.09 11.63
N ILE A 195 -3.19 -15.73 12.13
CA ILE A 195 -4.46 -16.22 11.63
C ILE A 195 -5.14 -15.13 10.79
N PRO A 196 -5.25 -15.30 9.46
CA PRO A 196 -5.94 -14.36 8.61
C PRO A 196 -7.41 -14.29 8.99
N CYS A 197 -7.93 -13.09 9.11
CA CYS A 197 -9.29 -12.89 9.56
C CYS A 197 -9.88 -11.60 9.06
N PHE A 198 -11.18 -11.48 9.20
CA PHE A 198 -11.87 -10.20 9.13
C PHE A 198 -12.74 -9.98 10.36
N TRP A 199 -12.98 -8.72 10.67
CA TRP A 199 -13.91 -8.28 11.70
C TRP A 199 -15.09 -7.57 11.03
N LYS A 200 -16.29 -7.81 11.51
CA LYS A 200 -17.50 -7.15 11.05
C LYS A 200 -18.11 -6.30 12.15
N ASN A 201 -18.36 -5.01 11.87
CA ASN A 201 -19.03 -4.08 12.78
C ASN A 201 -18.42 -4.09 14.19
N GLY A 202 -17.09 -3.91 14.28
CA GLY A 202 -16.34 -4.00 15.52
C GLY A 202 -15.70 -5.37 15.73
N ASN A 203 -15.79 -5.93 16.92
CA ASN A 203 -15.04 -7.12 17.33
C ASN A 203 -15.63 -8.47 16.91
N ASN A 204 -16.60 -8.48 16.00
CA ASN A 204 -17.20 -9.72 15.49
C ASN A 204 -16.29 -10.36 14.42
N ARG A 205 -15.32 -11.17 14.89
CA ARG A 205 -14.25 -11.76 14.08
C ARG A 205 -14.68 -13.08 13.44
N SER A 206 -14.23 -13.27 12.21
CA SER A 206 -14.31 -14.54 11.47
C SER A 206 -12.94 -14.86 10.88
N ASN A 207 -12.46 -16.08 11.10
CA ASN A 207 -11.19 -16.53 10.53
C ASN A 207 -11.37 -16.92 9.07
N LEU A 208 -10.35 -16.66 8.27
CA LEU A 208 -10.25 -17.17 6.91
C LEU A 208 -9.46 -18.48 6.88
N PRO A 209 -9.81 -19.42 5.99
CA PRO A 209 -9.13 -20.71 5.92
C PRO A 209 -7.68 -20.56 5.52
N THR A 210 -6.80 -21.12 6.34
CA THR A 210 -5.38 -21.30 6.08
C THR A 210 -4.92 -22.61 6.70
N ALA A 211 -3.89 -23.25 6.14
CA ALA A 211 -3.25 -24.40 6.76
C ALA A 211 -2.22 -23.97 7.80
N GLU A 212 -1.56 -22.82 7.54
CA GLU A 212 -0.47 -22.29 8.32
C GLU A 212 -0.72 -20.80 8.65
N ASP A 213 0.32 -19.96 8.69
CA ASP A 213 0.18 -18.54 8.90
C ASP A 213 -0.50 -17.88 7.71
N GLY A 214 -1.12 -16.72 7.95
CA GLY A 214 -1.71 -15.92 6.88
C GLY A 214 -2.16 -14.55 7.35
N GLU A 215 -2.31 -13.66 6.39
CA GLU A 215 -2.66 -12.26 6.57
C GLU A 215 -3.59 -11.81 5.46
N VAL A 216 -4.42 -10.83 5.75
CA VAL A 216 -5.28 -10.14 4.77
C VAL A 216 -4.78 -8.73 4.61
N TYR A 217 -4.51 -8.31 3.37
CA TYR A 217 -3.98 -6.99 3.06
C TYR A 217 -4.99 -6.06 2.40
N ASP A 218 -5.98 -6.60 1.67
CA ASP A 218 -7.01 -5.76 1.03
C ASP A 218 -8.38 -6.46 0.97
N ILE A 219 -9.43 -5.63 0.81
CA ILE A 219 -10.83 -6.05 0.74
C ILE A 219 -11.50 -5.39 -0.45
N ALA A 220 -12.18 -6.20 -1.28
CA ALA A 220 -13.07 -5.71 -2.31
C ALA A 220 -14.47 -6.31 -2.18
N PHE A 221 -15.46 -5.62 -2.76
CA PHE A 221 -16.82 -6.09 -2.92
C PHE A 221 -17.19 -6.12 -4.39
N ASP A 222 -18.11 -7.00 -4.76
CA ASP A 222 -18.75 -6.90 -6.06
C ASP A 222 -19.60 -5.61 -6.15
N GLU A 223 -19.98 -5.20 -7.35
CA GLU A 223 -20.78 -3.98 -7.57
C GLU A 223 -22.07 -3.96 -6.76
N ALA A 224 -22.71 -5.13 -6.57
CA ALA A 224 -23.89 -5.25 -5.75
C ALA A 224 -23.62 -5.18 -4.24
N GLY A 225 -22.34 -5.21 -3.83
CA GLY A 225 -21.92 -5.25 -2.43
C GLY A 225 -22.25 -6.56 -1.72
N ASN A 226 -22.62 -7.63 -2.44
CA ASN A 226 -23.04 -8.89 -1.82
C ASN A 226 -21.89 -9.86 -1.58
N MET A 227 -20.94 -9.93 -2.53
CA MET A 227 -19.78 -10.80 -2.45
C MET A 227 -18.61 -10.03 -1.84
N ARG A 228 -17.89 -10.69 -0.95
CA ARG A 228 -16.67 -10.17 -0.32
C ARG A 228 -15.49 -10.94 -0.82
N TYR A 229 -14.45 -10.19 -1.16
CA TYR A 229 -13.16 -10.71 -1.57
C TYR A 229 -12.07 -10.13 -0.65
N TYR A 230 -11.08 -10.94 -0.35
CA TYR A 230 -9.95 -10.56 0.50
C TYR A 230 -8.68 -11.01 -0.19
N ALA A 231 -7.73 -10.11 -0.45
CA ALA A 231 -6.40 -10.47 -0.90
C ALA A 231 -5.46 -10.67 0.28
N GLY A 232 -4.48 -11.54 0.13
CA GLY A 232 -3.48 -11.73 1.16
C GLY A 232 -2.57 -12.91 0.90
N ASN A 233 -1.83 -13.28 1.93
CA ASN A 233 -0.84 -14.33 1.88
C ASN A 233 -1.14 -15.44 2.88
N THR A 234 -0.71 -16.65 2.53
CA THR A 234 -0.55 -17.75 3.47
C THR A 234 0.86 -18.27 3.36
N THR A 235 1.42 -18.79 4.44
CA THR A 235 2.69 -19.51 4.39
C THR A 235 2.42 -21.01 4.41
N LYS A 236 3.37 -21.80 3.92
CA LYS A 236 3.31 -23.24 4.01
C LYS A 236 4.52 -23.74 4.79
N LEU A 237 4.27 -24.53 5.84
CA LEU A 237 5.31 -25.22 6.59
C LEU A 237 5.96 -26.28 5.69
N ASP A 238 7.00 -25.94 4.95
CA ASP A 238 7.90 -26.90 4.35
C ASP A 238 9.16 -27.01 5.22
N ASN A 239 9.60 -28.23 5.49
CA ASN A 239 10.65 -28.55 6.47
C ASN A 239 12.06 -28.05 6.11
N PHE A 240 12.21 -27.19 5.09
CA PHE A 240 13.48 -26.66 4.64
C PHE A 240 13.41 -25.15 4.38
N ALA A 241 14.22 -24.40 5.10
CA ALA A 241 14.61 -23.00 4.86
C ALA A 241 13.48 -21.98 4.68
N GLY A 242 12.76 -21.68 5.77
CA GLY A 242 11.79 -20.56 5.78
C GLY A 242 10.46 -20.93 5.09
N TYR A 243 9.39 -20.34 5.58
CA TYR A 243 8.04 -20.58 5.05
C TYR A 243 7.72 -19.54 3.98
N PRO A 244 7.90 -19.84 2.67
CA PRO A 244 7.65 -18.84 1.64
C PRO A 244 6.19 -18.42 1.66
N PRO A 245 5.90 -17.11 1.58
CA PRO A 245 4.56 -16.61 1.43
C PRO A 245 3.96 -17.10 0.11
N LYS A 246 2.68 -17.33 0.10
CA LYS A 246 1.92 -17.72 -1.07
C LYS A 246 0.73 -16.80 -1.25
N ALA A 247 0.73 -16.05 -2.32
CA ALA A 247 -0.36 -15.17 -2.69
C ALA A 247 -1.67 -15.96 -2.86
N CYS A 248 -2.73 -15.44 -2.32
CA CYS A 248 -4.07 -16.01 -2.46
C CYS A 248 -5.13 -14.92 -2.33
N TYR A 249 -6.35 -15.26 -2.69
CA TYR A 249 -7.50 -14.49 -2.31
C TYR A 249 -8.60 -15.41 -1.76
N TRP A 250 -9.49 -14.85 -0.95
CA TRP A 250 -10.69 -15.53 -0.47
C TRP A 250 -11.93 -14.86 -1.04
N ARG A 251 -12.81 -15.67 -1.61
CA ARG A 251 -14.18 -15.25 -1.94
C ARG A 251 -15.09 -15.74 -0.83
N HIS A 252 -15.60 -14.83 0.01
CA HIS A 252 -16.15 -15.15 1.32
C HIS A 252 -15.13 -15.90 2.19
N THR A 253 -15.28 -17.23 2.30
CA THR A 253 -14.36 -18.11 3.01
C THR A 253 -13.71 -19.16 2.09
N ASN A 254 -13.93 -19.10 0.78
CA ASN A 254 -13.33 -20.01 -0.16
C ASN A 254 -12.00 -19.43 -0.66
N ARG A 255 -10.90 -20.10 -0.31
CA ARG A 255 -9.55 -19.70 -0.72
C ARG A 255 -9.24 -20.14 -2.14
N THR A 256 -8.62 -19.27 -2.91
CA THR A 256 -8.02 -19.54 -4.20
C THR A 256 -6.55 -19.15 -4.12
N ASP A 257 -5.66 -20.12 -4.29
CA ASP A 257 -4.22 -19.88 -4.37
C ASP A 257 -3.87 -19.32 -5.74
N LEU A 258 -3.03 -18.30 -5.77
CA LEU A 258 -2.57 -17.67 -7.00
C LEU A 258 -1.31 -18.39 -7.51
N PRO A 259 -1.17 -18.58 -8.83
CA PRO A 259 0.01 -19.21 -9.41
C PRO A 259 1.24 -18.32 -9.24
N LEU A 260 2.40 -18.97 -9.07
CA LEU A 260 3.71 -18.32 -9.05
C LEU A 260 4.12 -17.94 -10.47
N GLY A 261 4.68 -16.74 -10.66
CA GLY A 261 5.30 -16.30 -11.90
C GLY A 261 6.74 -16.79 -12.04
N GLY A 262 7.29 -16.66 -13.25
CA GLY A 262 8.70 -16.95 -13.52
C GLY A 262 8.99 -18.39 -13.94
N SER A 263 9.86 -18.56 -14.96
CA SER A 263 10.14 -19.87 -15.57
C SER A 263 11.57 -20.39 -15.39
N LYS A 264 12.48 -19.66 -14.72
CA LYS A 264 13.92 -19.96 -14.78
C LYS A 264 14.73 -19.75 -13.50
N MET A 265 14.14 -19.29 -12.40
CA MET A 265 14.83 -19.03 -11.14
C MET A 265 14.21 -19.78 -9.99
N GLU A 266 14.92 -19.91 -8.89
CA GLU A 266 14.32 -20.42 -7.67
C GLU A 266 13.36 -19.35 -7.13
N ILE A 267 12.07 -19.58 -7.33
CA ILE A 267 11.00 -18.74 -6.80
C ILE A 267 10.84 -19.07 -5.34
N TYR A 268 10.97 -18.07 -4.49
CA TYR A 268 10.83 -18.23 -3.05
C TYR A 268 9.38 -18.13 -2.62
N GLY A 269 8.68 -17.07 -2.99
CA GLY A 269 7.31 -16.80 -2.57
C GLY A 269 6.54 -15.90 -3.50
N SER A 270 5.32 -15.58 -3.11
CA SER A 270 4.50 -14.56 -3.80
C SER A 270 3.59 -13.85 -2.82
N HIS A 271 3.26 -12.61 -3.12
CA HIS A 271 2.46 -11.70 -2.30
C HIS A 271 1.27 -11.17 -3.07
N ALA A 272 0.13 -11.06 -2.42
CA ALA A 272 -1.10 -10.45 -2.95
C ALA A 272 -1.48 -9.27 -2.05
N ASN A 273 -1.26 -8.05 -2.53
CA ASN A 273 -1.35 -6.82 -1.76
C ASN A 273 -2.68 -6.08 -1.97
N GLY A 274 -3.13 -5.95 -3.22
CA GLY A 274 -4.36 -5.24 -3.58
C GLY A 274 -5.34 -6.12 -4.34
N ILE A 275 -6.65 -5.82 -4.25
CA ILE A 275 -7.69 -6.55 -4.97
C ILE A 275 -8.79 -5.61 -5.43
N THR A 276 -9.25 -5.79 -6.66
CA THR A 276 -10.44 -5.12 -7.18
C THR A 276 -11.31 -6.08 -8.01
N ILE A 277 -12.59 -5.75 -8.13
CA ILE A 277 -13.58 -6.52 -8.88
C ILE A 277 -14.14 -5.63 -9.96
N ASP A 278 -14.14 -6.13 -11.20
CA ASP A 278 -14.79 -5.49 -12.34
C ASP A 278 -15.72 -6.49 -13.02
N GLY A 279 -17.01 -6.29 -12.88
CA GLY A 279 -18.02 -7.27 -13.27
C GLY A 279 -17.84 -8.61 -12.57
N ASP A 280 -17.56 -9.68 -13.33
CA ASP A 280 -17.29 -11.03 -12.81
C ASP A 280 -15.79 -11.31 -12.63
N ASP A 281 -14.93 -10.39 -13.09
CA ASP A 281 -13.48 -10.57 -13.07
C ASP A 281 -12.85 -10.10 -11.75
N VAL A 282 -11.96 -10.93 -11.22
CA VAL A 282 -11.16 -10.67 -10.01
C VAL A 282 -9.75 -10.28 -10.44
N TYR A 283 -9.29 -9.12 -10.00
CA TYR A 283 -7.94 -8.63 -10.24
C TYR A 283 -7.21 -8.50 -8.91
N VAL A 284 -5.99 -9.02 -8.84
CA VAL A 284 -5.14 -8.99 -7.64
C VAL A 284 -3.76 -8.47 -8.02
N ALA A 285 -3.29 -7.40 -7.38
CA ALA A 285 -1.92 -6.91 -7.52
C ALA A 285 -0.98 -7.57 -6.53
N GLY A 286 0.28 -7.72 -6.91
CA GLY A 286 1.30 -8.25 -6.02
C GLY A 286 2.63 -8.50 -6.72
N TYR A 287 3.43 -9.37 -6.14
CA TYR A 287 4.76 -9.69 -6.68
C TYR A 287 5.18 -11.11 -6.31
N THR A 288 6.21 -11.60 -6.99
CA THR A 288 6.86 -12.88 -6.70
C THR A 288 8.31 -12.63 -6.28
N ASP A 289 8.74 -13.25 -5.18
CA ASP A 289 10.13 -13.24 -4.71
C ASP A 289 10.95 -14.25 -5.47
N TRP A 290 12.14 -13.86 -5.89
CA TRP A 290 13.09 -14.77 -6.53
C TRP A 290 14.49 -14.61 -5.96
N TYR A 291 15.25 -15.70 -6.00
CA TYR A 291 16.66 -15.74 -5.60
C TYR A 291 17.46 -16.54 -6.62
N GLU A 292 18.71 -16.14 -6.82
CA GLU A 292 19.69 -16.90 -7.57
C GLU A 292 20.81 -17.35 -6.62
N PHE A 293 21.12 -18.65 -6.67
CA PHE A 293 22.19 -19.23 -5.87
C PHE A 293 23.35 -19.64 -6.77
N THR A 294 24.58 -19.29 -6.36
CA THR A 294 25.82 -19.83 -6.94
C THR A 294 26.49 -20.71 -5.90
N GLY A 295 26.25 -22.01 -5.96
CA GLY A 295 26.66 -22.95 -4.92
C GLY A 295 25.75 -22.87 -3.68
N GLU A 296 26.33 -22.60 -2.51
CA GLU A 296 25.60 -22.44 -1.25
C GLU A 296 25.34 -20.94 -0.89
N GLU A 297 25.81 -20.01 -1.73
CA GLU A 297 25.68 -18.58 -1.49
C GLU A 297 24.62 -17.99 -2.42
N GLU A 298 23.72 -17.16 -1.85
CA GLU A 298 22.81 -16.32 -2.59
C GLU A 298 23.62 -15.23 -3.30
N THR A 299 23.45 -15.10 -4.60
CA THR A 299 24.22 -14.16 -5.43
C THR A 299 23.38 -12.95 -5.86
N SER A 300 22.09 -13.12 -6.00
CA SER A 300 21.15 -12.05 -6.34
C SER A 300 19.72 -12.44 -5.97
N GLY A 301 18.87 -11.46 -5.78
CA GLY A 301 17.45 -11.65 -5.51
C GLY A 301 16.67 -10.39 -5.82
N GLY A 302 15.36 -10.48 -5.89
CA GLY A 302 14.49 -9.36 -6.15
C GLY A 302 13.02 -9.73 -6.20
N TYR A 303 12.23 -8.79 -6.69
CA TYR A 303 10.79 -8.91 -6.77
C TYR A 303 10.31 -8.70 -8.20
N PHE A 304 9.39 -9.54 -8.68
CA PHE A 304 8.70 -9.38 -9.94
C PHE A 304 7.32 -8.80 -9.71
N PRO A 305 7.04 -7.56 -10.08
CA PRO A 305 5.72 -6.98 -10.01
C PRO A 305 4.81 -7.69 -11.01
N GLN A 306 3.61 -8.01 -10.58
CA GLN A 306 2.64 -8.71 -11.39
C GLN A 306 1.22 -8.46 -10.90
N TYR A 307 0.24 -8.78 -11.72
CA TYR A 307 -1.13 -8.93 -11.28
C TYR A 307 -1.72 -10.24 -11.79
N TRP A 308 -2.75 -10.70 -11.13
CA TRP A 308 -3.53 -11.86 -11.57
C TRP A 308 -4.93 -11.40 -11.96
N LYS A 309 -5.38 -11.85 -13.14
CA LYS A 309 -6.77 -11.75 -13.56
C LYS A 309 -7.39 -13.14 -13.54
N ASN A 310 -8.37 -13.39 -12.69
CA ASN A 310 -9.01 -14.72 -12.53
C ASN A 310 -7.98 -15.83 -12.38
N SER A 311 -6.94 -15.62 -11.58
CA SER A 311 -5.80 -16.52 -11.38
C SER A 311 -4.89 -16.71 -12.61
N THR A 312 -5.06 -15.97 -13.68
CA THR A 312 -4.09 -15.89 -14.77
C THR A 312 -3.10 -14.78 -14.46
N ILE A 313 -1.81 -15.13 -14.46
CA ILE A 313 -0.72 -14.20 -14.16
C ILE A 313 -0.44 -13.28 -15.34
N HIS A 314 -0.17 -12.01 -15.04
CA HIS A 314 0.27 -10.99 -15.96
C HIS A 314 1.49 -10.29 -15.34
N ASP A 315 2.63 -10.46 -16.00
CA ASP A 315 3.87 -9.80 -15.58
C ASP A 315 3.77 -8.30 -15.92
N LEU A 316 4.31 -7.47 -15.03
CA LEU A 316 4.42 -6.03 -15.20
C LEU A 316 5.85 -5.65 -15.59
N GLU A 317 5.99 -4.59 -16.35
CA GLU A 317 7.30 -4.06 -16.76
C GLU A 317 8.08 -3.55 -15.54
N GLY A 318 9.44 -3.60 -15.59
CA GLY A 318 10.31 -3.14 -14.49
C GLY A 318 10.84 -4.24 -13.57
N GLY A 319 10.36 -5.49 -13.71
CA GLY A 319 10.98 -6.68 -13.12
C GLY A 319 11.92 -7.34 -14.13
N SER A 320 13.21 -7.04 -14.13
CA SER A 320 14.16 -7.69 -15.04
C SER A 320 15.09 -8.63 -14.29
N MET A 321 15.13 -9.90 -14.73
CA MET A 321 16.05 -10.92 -14.23
C MET A 321 17.52 -10.66 -14.61
N THR A 322 17.81 -9.75 -15.53
CA THR A 322 19.15 -9.61 -16.11
C THR A 322 19.89 -8.36 -15.68
N GLU A 323 19.24 -7.38 -15.05
CA GLU A 323 19.80 -6.06 -14.72
C GLU A 323 19.33 -5.55 -13.36
N PHE A 324 19.31 -6.36 -12.31
CA PHE A 324 18.94 -5.95 -10.95
C PHE A 324 17.61 -5.16 -10.86
N GLY A 325 16.66 -5.43 -11.77
CA GLY A 325 15.35 -4.84 -11.75
C GLY A 325 14.50 -5.50 -10.66
N THR A 326 14.07 -4.74 -9.67
CA THR A 326 13.10 -5.19 -8.67
C THR A 326 11.90 -4.27 -8.70
N GLY A 327 10.72 -4.80 -8.43
CA GLY A 327 9.50 -4.03 -8.36
C GLY A 327 8.41 -4.74 -7.57
N GLN A 328 7.57 -3.98 -6.91
CA GLN A 328 6.43 -4.48 -6.14
C GLN A 328 5.16 -3.77 -6.61
N ALA A 329 4.10 -4.54 -6.84
CA ALA A 329 2.78 -4.01 -7.10
C ALA A 329 1.96 -4.03 -5.80
N ASN A 330 1.44 -2.89 -5.39
CA ASN A 330 0.80 -2.70 -4.09
C ASN A 330 -0.72 -2.64 -4.18
N ASP A 331 -1.27 -1.94 -5.16
CA ASP A 331 -2.72 -1.83 -5.34
C ASP A 331 -3.11 -1.83 -6.82
N ILE A 332 -4.39 -2.10 -7.10
CA ILE A 332 -4.94 -2.24 -8.44
C ILE A 332 -6.36 -1.71 -8.52
N ARG A 333 -6.65 -0.94 -9.56
CA ARG A 333 -8.02 -0.53 -9.91
C ARG A 333 -8.27 -0.72 -11.41
N VAL A 334 -9.52 -0.97 -11.75
CA VAL A 334 -9.97 -1.10 -13.14
C VAL A 334 -11.07 -0.07 -13.39
N ALA A 335 -10.94 0.68 -14.48
CA ALA A 335 -11.94 1.65 -14.90
C ALA A 335 -12.01 1.71 -16.43
N ASP A 336 -13.23 1.60 -16.99
CA ASP A 336 -13.48 1.64 -18.44
C ASP A 336 -12.59 0.67 -19.24
N GLY A 337 -12.31 -0.51 -18.68
CA GLY A 337 -11.45 -1.53 -19.27
C GLY A 337 -9.94 -1.26 -19.16
N ASN A 338 -9.54 -0.14 -18.55
CA ASN A 338 -8.14 0.15 -18.25
C ASN A 338 -7.77 -0.38 -16.87
N ILE A 339 -6.58 -0.97 -16.76
CA ILE A 339 -6.02 -1.53 -15.54
C ILE A 339 -4.91 -0.58 -15.06
N VAL A 340 -5.05 -0.05 -13.87
CA VAL A 340 -4.03 0.75 -13.19
C VAL A 340 -3.52 -0.04 -12.00
N VAL A 341 -2.22 -0.32 -11.97
CA VAL A 341 -1.51 -0.93 -10.84
C VAL A 341 -0.52 0.09 -10.32
N VAL A 342 -0.35 0.20 -9.02
CA VAL A 342 0.62 1.11 -8.41
C VAL A 342 1.62 0.36 -7.55
N GLY A 343 2.80 0.95 -7.36
CA GLY A 343 3.83 0.34 -6.56
C GLY A 343 5.17 1.05 -6.66
N MET A 344 6.23 0.26 -6.67
CA MET A 344 7.59 0.74 -6.87
C MET A 344 8.35 -0.13 -7.86
N ALA A 345 9.31 0.44 -8.55
CA ALA A 345 10.22 -0.26 -9.44
C ALA A 345 11.59 0.42 -9.48
N THR A 346 12.65 -0.36 -9.75
CA THR A 346 13.99 0.20 -9.91
C THR A 346 14.15 0.89 -11.26
N THR A 347 14.81 2.04 -11.27
CA THR A 347 15.08 2.86 -12.47
C THR A 347 16.28 2.41 -13.30
N GLY A 348 16.75 1.15 -13.16
CA GLY A 348 17.88 0.62 -13.96
C GLY A 348 19.26 1.17 -13.57
N GLY A 349 19.40 1.74 -12.36
CA GLY A 349 20.65 2.21 -11.76
C GLY A 349 20.86 1.64 -10.36
N PRO A 350 22.05 1.78 -9.75
CA PRO A 350 22.32 1.24 -8.42
C PRO A 350 21.64 2.01 -7.27
N THR A 351 20.77 2.96 -7.55
CA THR A 351 20.24 3.91 -6.59
C THR A 351 18.71 3.92 -6.60
N GLY A 352 18.12 3.08 -5.75
CA GLY A 352 16.78 3.31 -5.24
C GLY A 352 15.62 2.73 -6.05
N GLU A 353 14.59 2.37 -5.32
CA GLU A 353 13.26 2.03 -5.81
C GLU A 353 12.46 3.32 -5.96
N SER A 354 11.71 3.46 -7.05
CA SER A 354 10.93 4.66 -7.35
C SER A 354 9.44 4.36 -7.43
N ALA A 355 8.63 5.23 -6.85
CA ALA A 355 7.19 5.18 -6.96
C ALA A 355 6.76 5.20 -8.43
N CYS A 356 5.88 4.29 -8.78
CA CYS A 356 5.43 4.13 -10.16
C CYS A 356 4.00 3.63 -10.24
N TYR A 357 3.46 3.67 -11.44
CA TYR A 357 2.24 2.98 -11.81
C TYR A 357 2.36 2.31 -13.17
N TRP A 358 1.59 1.27 -13.36
CA TRP A 358 1.45 0.61 -14.64
C TRP A 358 0.03 0.86 -15.19
N LEU A 359 -0.04 1.45 -16.38
CA LEU A 359 -1.29 1.58 -17.11
C LEU A 359 -1.34 0.51 -18.21
N ASN A 360 -2.25 -0.45 -18.07
CA ASN A 360 -2.37 -1.59 -18.97
C ASN A 360 -1.07 -2.40 -19.14
N GLY A 361 -0.23 -2.43 -18.10
CA GLY A 361 1.05 -3.13 -18.04
C GLY A 361 2.26 -2.29 -18.43
N GLU A 362 2.08 -1.08 -18.97
CA GLU A 362 3.15 -0.15 -19.32
C GLU A 362 3.58 0.66 -18.10
N LEU A 363 4.90 0.66 -17.79
CA LEU A 363 5.49 1.30 -16.63
C LEU A 363 5.59 2.82 -16.82
N ASN A 364 5.16 3.55 -15.79
CA ASN A 364 5.26 4.99 -15.71
C ASN A 364 5.76 5.38 -14.33
N TYR A 365 6.85 6.13 -14.24
CA TYR A 365 7.36 6.69 -12.99
C TYR A 365 6.57 7.94 -12.62
N LEU A 366 6.33 8.13 -11.33
CA LEU A 366 5.75 9.37 -10.82
C LEU A 366 6.83 10.46 -10.81
N GLU A 367 6.47 11.68 -11.20
CA GLU A 367 7.42 12.78 -11.38
C GLU A 367 8.18 13.12 -10.08
N ASP A 368 9.41 13.60 -10.27
CA ASP A 368 10.37 14.07 -9.26
C ASP A 368 10.95 13.01 -8.31
N VAL A 369 10.81 11.73 -8.65
CA VAL A 369 11.21 10.62 -7.78
C VAL A 369 12.51 9.95 -8.22
N ILE A 370 13.27 10.54 -9.13
CA ILE A 370 14.61 10.07 -9.50
C ILE A 370 15.61 10.65 -8.48
N GLY A 371 15.55 10.14 -7.24
CA GLY A 371 16.38 10.59 -6.13
C GLY A 371 17.34 9.53 -5.60
N GLU A 372 18.15 9.92 -4.61
CA GLU A 372 19.08 9.02 -3.89
C GLU A 372 18.37 8.10 -2.89
N TYR A 373 17.04 8.26 -2.69
CA TYR A 373 16.24 7.57 -1.69
C TYR A 373 15.05 6.85 -2.34
N SER A 374 14.48 5.89 -1.63
CA SER A 374 13.36 5.11 -2.15
C SER A 374 12.02 5.84 -1.94
N SER A 375 11.20 5.83 -2.97
CA SER A 375 9.80 6.26 -2.91
C SER A 375 8.88 5.11 -3.29
N GLU A 376 7.64 5.17 -2.82
CA GLU A 376 6.69 4.08 -2.99
C GLU A 376 5.27 4.61 -3.16
N ALA A 377 4.54 4.06 -4.14
CA ALA A 377 3.11 4.24 -4.29
C ALA A 377 2.37 3.07 -3.63
N LYS A 378 1.41 3.36 -2.75
CA LYS A 378 0.72 2.38 -1.91
C LYS A 378 -0.69 2.08 -2.36
N GLY A 379 -1.46 3.09 -2.74
CA GLY A 379 -2.86 2.95 -3.08
C GLY A 379 -3.25 3.77 -4.30
N VAL A 380 -4.33 3.37 -4.97
CA VAL A 380 -4.85 4.07 -6.15
C VAL A 380 -6.37 4.19 -6.10
N PHE A 381 -6.88 5.34 -6.53
CA PHE A 381 -8.28 5.63 -6.75
C PHE A 381 -8.49 6.24 -8.14
N ILE A 382 -9.57 5.91 -8.81
CA ILE A 382 -9.92 6.43 -10.13
C ILE A 382 -11.32 7.03 -10.06
N GLU A 383 -11.45 8.34 -10.34
CA GLU A 383 -12.72 9.05 -10.39
C GLU A 383 -13.21 9.24 -11.85
#